data_24e20396051646eb6e52617335f1da64
#
_entry.id   24e20396051646eb6e52617335f1da64
#
_cell.length_a   1.000
_cell.length_b   1.000
_cell.length_c   1.000
_cell.angle_alpha   90.00
_cell.angle_beta   90.00
_cell.angle_gamma   90.00
#
_symmetry.space_group_name_H-M   'P 1'
#
loop_
_entity.id
_entity.type
_entity.pdbx_description
1 polymer ?
#
loop_
_entity_poly.entity_id
_entity_poly.type
_entity_poly.pdbx_seq_one_letter_code
_entity_poly.pdbx_strand_id
1 'polypeptide(L)'
;EINFLIIGAQKSGTTFLYNILNLSDNIFMPQEKELPFFLNKNIDQKNYEKFIDEYFYNAKIEQAIGTSTPQYMIYPECFKSIKQTLPNIKLIAILRDPIKRLISHYDMAFRFGKENRSLNSALEDQLNNIEFYRNTSFDDPTGKYIVAGEYGRIFLQLLENFDKNQIHILLFQDLI
;
A
#
# COMPACT_ATOMS: atom_id res chain seq x y z
N GLU A 1 5.41 -10.88 -15.80
CA GLU A 1 4.31 -9.98 -15.41
C GLU A 1 4.07 -10.07 -13.92
N ILE A 2 3.77 -8.95 -13.23
CA ILE A 2 3.46 -8.93 -11.80
C ILE A 2 2.13 -9.67 -11.58
N ASN A 3 2.11 -10.60 -10.61
CA ASN A 3 0.96 -11.45 -10.30
C ASN A 3 0.19 -10.95 -9.07
N PHE A 4 0.88 -10.34 -8.10
CA PHE A 4 0.25 -9.85 -6.89
C PHE A 4 0.89 -8.56 -6.36
N LEU A 5 0.09 -7.78 -5.64
CA LEU A 5 0.53 -6.58 -4.92
C LEU A 5 0.09 -6.67 -3.44
N ILE A 6 1.03 -6.43 -2.51
CA ILE A 6 0.69 -6.16 -1.12
C ILE A 6 0.42 -4.65 -1.02
N ILE A 7 -0.87 -4.29 -1.00
CA ILE A 7 -1.33 -2.90 -1.13
C ILE A 7 -1.39 -2.13 0.19
N GLY A 8 -1.27 -2.82 1.33
CA GLY A 8 -1.40 -2.21 2.66
C GLY A 8 -1.86 -3.21 3.72
N ALA A 9 -2.31 -2.71 4.89
CA ALA A 9 -2.26 -1.28 5.26
C ALA A 9 -0.89 -0.93 5.84
N GLN A 10 -0.50 0.32 5.72
CA GLN A 10 0.73 0.80 6.35
C GLN A 10 0.66 0.58 7.88
N LYS A 11 1.75 0.09 8.49
CA LYS A 11 1.87 -0.28 9.92
C LYS A 11 1.05 -1.51 10.33
N SER A 12 0.71 -2.39 9.37
CA SER A 12 -0.03 -3.63 9.59
C SER A 12 0.79 -4.90 9.27
N GLY A 13 2.12 -4.83 9.29
CA GLY A 13 2.97 -6.02 9.09
C GLY A 13 3.34 -6.32 7.63
N THR A 14 3.17 -5.40 6.70
CA THR A 14 3.54 -5.58 5.28
C THR A 14 5.03 -5.91 5.09
N THR A 15 5.93 -5.37 5.92
CA THR A 15 7.35 -5.70 5.88
C THR A 15 7.61 -7.14 6.35
N PHE A 16 6.90 -7.60 7.36
CA PHE A 16 6.99 -8.98 7.83
C PHE A 16 6.56 -9.96 6.74
N LEU A 17 5.39 -9.72 6.12
CA LEU A 17 4.90 -10.55 5.02
C LEU A 17 5.86 -10.53 3.82
N TYR A 18 6.36 -9.34 3.44
CA TYR A 18 7.36 -9.21 2.37
C TYR A 18 8.60 -10.08 2.65
N ASN A 19 9.14 -10.03 3.87
CA ASN A 19 10.31 -10.81 4.23
C ASN A 19 10.06 -12.32 4.18
N ILE A 20 8.89 -12.78 4.66
CA ILE A 20 8.51 -14.21 4.60
C ILE A 20 8.36 -14.70 3.17
N LEU A 21 7.65 -13.94 2.33
CA LEU A 21 7.46 -14.32 0.93
C LEU A 21 8.79 -14.36 0.17
N ASN A 22 9.71 -13.47 0.50
CA ASN A 22 11.03 -13.42 -0.11
C ASN A 22 11.98 -14.57 0.29
N LEU A 23 11.59 -15.41 1.27
CA LEU A 23 12.31 -16.64 1.61
C LEU A 23 11.98 -17.81 0.67
N SER A 24 10.95 -17.69 -0.15
CA SER A 24 10.51 -18.76 -1.05
C SER A 24 11.15 -18.64 -2.43
N ASP A 25 11.79 -19.71 -2.88
CA ASP A 25 12.34 -19.77 -4.26
C ASP A 25 11.26 -19.68 -5.35
N ASN A 26 10.00 -19.95 -5.02
CA ASN A 26 8.86 -19.87 -5.93
C ASN A 26 8.23 -18.47 -6.02
N ILE A 27 8.74 -17.52 -5.25
CA ILE A 27 8.24 -16.15 -5.22
C ILE A 27 9.37 -15.18 -5.53
N PHE A 28 9.13 -14.23 -6.40
CA PHE A 28 10.04 -13.13 -6.64
C PHE A 28 9.46 -11.83 -6.08
N MET A 29 10.25 -11.18 -5.23
CA MET A 29 9.98 -9.84 -4.73
C MET A 29 11.21 -8.97 -5.02
N PRO A 30 11.09 -7.77 -5.62
CA PRO A 30 12.22 -6.88 -5.83
C PRO A 30 12.94 -6.58 -4.52
N GLN A 31 14.26 -6.39 -4.58
CA GLN A 31 15.07 -6.05 -3.41
C GLN A 31 14.61 -4.72 -2.77
N GLU A 32 14.24 -3.77 -3.61
CA GLU A 32 13.64 -2.52 -3.16
C GLU A 32 12.18 -2.75 -2.81
N LYS A 33 11.84 -2.53 -1.54
CA LYS A 33 10.47 -2.55 -1.05
C LYS A 33 9.85 -1.16 -1.25
N GLU A 34 8.53 -1.11 -1.43
CA GLU A 34 7.76 0.12 -1.56
C GLU A 34 8.05 0.88 -2.87
N LEU A 35 7.73 0.22 -3.96
CA LEU A 35 7.80 0.78 -5.30
C LEU A 35 6.47 1.50 -5.64
N PRO A 36 6.41 2.85 -5.53
CA PRO A 36 5.15 3.59 -5.66
C PRO A 36 4.74 3.88 -7.11
N PHE A 37 5.05 2.98 -8.05
CA PHE A 37 4.85 3.18 -9.48
C PHE A 37 3.42 3.64 -9.83
N PHE A 38 2.40 2.98 -9.25
CA PHE A 38 0.99 3.29 -9.52
C PHE A 38 0.45 4.55 -8.83
N LEU A 39 1.26 5.23 -8.03
CA LEU A 39 0.91 6.55 -7.49
C LEU A 39 1.29 7.69 -8.43
N ASN A 40 2.02 7.40 -9.50
CA ASN A 40 2.33 8.37 -10.54
C ASN A 40 1.09 8.69 -11.39
N LYS A 41 0.95 9.97 -11.77
CA LYS A 41 -0.18 10.42 -12.61
C LYS A 41 -0.07 9.98 -14.08
N ASN A 42 1.14 9.74 -14.56
CA ASN A 42 1.44 9.41 -15.95
C ASN A 42 1.93 7.97 -16.06
N ILE A 43 0.99 7.03 -16.06
CA ILE A 43 1.28 5.61 -16.28
C ILE A 43 0.93 5.28 -17.72
N ASP A 44 1.95 4.97 -18.51
CA ASP A 44 1.83 4.47 -19.87
C ASP A 44 2.60 3.15 -20.03
N GLN A 45 2.41 2.48 -21.14
CA GLN A 45 3.05 1.20 -21.45
C GLN A 45 4.58 1.28 -21.39
N LYS A 46 5.16 2.35 -21.93
CA LYS A 46 6.62 2.54 -21.97
C LYS A 46 7.21 2.71 -20.57
N ASN A 47 6.54 3.46 -19.70
CA ASN A 47 6.98 3.66 -18.33
C ASN A 47 6.82 2.37 -17.52
N TYR A 48 5.76 1.58 -17.78
CA TYR A 48 5.59 0.28 -17.16
C TYR A 48 6.68 -0.73 -17.59
N GLU A 49 7.01 -0.79 -18.87
CA GLU A 49 8.11 -1.64 -19.36
C GLU A 49 9.45 -1.30 -18.72
N LYS A 50 9.78 -0.01 -18.63
CA LYS A 50 10.99 0.44 -17.91
C LYS A 50 10.98 0.03 -16.43
N PHE A 51 9.86 0.16 -15.78
CA PHE A 51 9.68 -0.26 -14.38
C PHE A 51 9.90 -1.77 -14.22
N ILE A 52 9.39 -2.59 -15.13
CA ILE A 52 9.63 -4.03 -15.14
C ILE A 52 11.11 -4.35 -15.38
N ASP A 53 11.74 -3.72 -16.36
CA ASP A 53 13.14 -3.92 -16.68
C ASP A 53 14.07 -3.50 -15.54
N GLU A 54 13.72 -2.47 -14.79
CA GLU A 54 14.53 -1.95 -13.69
C GLU A 54 14.46 -2.82 -12.42
N TYR A 55 13.25 -3.26 -12.04
CA TYR A 55 13.04 -3.90 -10.73
C TYR A 55 12.78 -5.41 -10.81
N PHE A 56 12.42 -5.95 -11.98
CA PHE A 56 11.98 -7.34 -12.12
C PHE A 56 12.81 -8.16 -13.13
N TYR A 57 13.95 -7.65 -13.59
CA TYR A 57 14.80 -8.30 -14.60
C TYR A 57 15.33 -9.68 -14.20
N ASN A 58 15.43 -9.97 -12.91
CA ASN A 58 15.87 -11.26 -12.38
C ASN A 58 14.71 -12.24 -12.10
N ALA A 59 13.46 -11.85 -12.31
CA ALA A 59 12.30 -12.70 -12.05
C ALA A 59 12.24 -13.84 -13.08
N LYS A 60 12.01 -15.08 -12.59
CA LYS A 60 11.84 -16.25 -13.45
C LYS A 60 10.36 -16.46 -13.79
N ILE A 61 10.09 -17.06 -14.94
CA ILE A 61 8.71 -17.20 -15.46
C ILE A 61 7.84 -18.11 -14.58
N GLU A 62 8.44 -19.07 -13.91
CA GLU A 62 7.80 -20.02 -13.02
C GLU A 62 7.51 -19.47 -11.61
N GLN A 63 8.00 -18.29 -11.29
CA GLN A 63 7.78 -17.67 -9.98
C GLN A 63 6.49 -16.86 -9.95
N ALA A 64 5.86 -16.80 -8.77
CA ALA A 64 4.88 -15.77 -8.48
C ALA A 64 5.62 -14.45 -8.23
N ILE A 65 5.29 -13.41 -9.00
CA ILE A 65 6.02 -12.14 -9.01
C ILE A 65 5.15 -11.08 -8.32
N GLY A 66 5.69 -10.43 -7.29
CA GLY A 66 4.95 -9.41 -6.56
C GLY A 66 5.79 -8.28 -6.00
N THR A 67 5.13 -7.29 -5.42
CA THR A 67 5.77 -6.20 -4.68
C THR A 67 4.88 -5.73 -3.53
N SER A 68 5.45 -4.93 -2.62
CA SER A 68 4.77 -4.44 -1.42
C SER A 68 4.86 -2.93 -1.33
N THR A 69 3.74 -2.25 -1.54
CA THR A 69 3.63 -0.79 -1.47
C THR A 69 2.38 -0.40 -0.67
N PRO A 70 2.51 -0.29 0.67
CA PRO A 70 1.36 -0.05 1.56
C PRO A 70 0.63 1.27 1.32
N GLN A 71 1.27 2.19 0.63
CA GLN A 71 0.72 3.50 0.28
C GLN A 71 -0.47 3.39 -0.69
N TYR A 72 -0.60 2.30 -1.47
CA TYR A 72 -1.74 2.12 -2.38
C TYR A 72 -3.09 2.15 -1.66
N MET A 73 -3.18 1.64 -0.41
CA MET A 73 -4.40 1.77 0.39
C MET A 73 -4.65 3.18 0.93
N ILE A 74 -3.61 4.00 1.06
CA ILE A 74 -3.76 5.39 1.52
C ILE A 74 -4.28 6.28 0.39
N TYR A 75 -3.94 5.94 -0.86
CA TYR A 75 -4.25 6.71 -2.07
C TYR A 75 -5.05 5.85 -3.06
N PRO A 76 -6.32 5.54 -2.75
CA PRO A 76 -7.12 4.57 -3.51
C PRO A 76 -7.45 5.02 -4.95
N GLU A 77 -7.19 6.27 -5.31
CA GLU A 77 -7.24 6.75 -6.69
C GLU A 77 -6.31 5.97 -7.64
N CYS A 78 -5.25 5.33 -7.12
CA CYS A 78 -4.35 4.48 -7.90
C CYS A 78 -5.00 3.16 -8.35
N PHE A 79 -6.09 2.71 -7.73
CA PHE A 79 -6.72 1.43 -8.03
C PHE A 79 -7.16 1.31 -9.49
N LYS A 80 -7.65 2.40 -10.07
CA LYS A 80 -8.01 2.45 -11.48
C LYS A 80 -6.80 2.19 -12.38
N SER A 81 -5.68 2.83 -12.11
CA SER A 81 -4.44 2.66 -12.88
C SER A 81 -3.87 1.25 -12.72
N ILE A 82 -3.92 0.68 -11.52
CA ILE A 82 -3.54 -0.71 -11.27
C ILE A 82 -4.41 -1.66 -12.11
N LYS A 83 -5.74 -1.48 -12.09
CA LYS A 83 -6.67 -2.33 -12.85
C LYS A 83 -6.46 -2.24 -14.35
N GLN A 84 -6.21 -1.04 -14.86
CA GLN A 84 -5.96 -0.83 -16.30
C GLN A 84 -4.66 -1.48 -16.76
N THR A 85 -3.59 -1.42 -15.95
CA THR A 85 -2.28 -1.98 -16.30
C THR A 85 -2.21 -3.49 -16.03
N LEU A 86 -2.84 -3.95 -14.95
CA LEU A 86 -2.77 -5.31 -14.42
C LEU A 86 -4.19 -5.86 -14.17
N PRO A 87 -4.99 -6.16 -15.19
CA PRO A 87 -6.39 -6.52 -15.04
C PRO A 87 -6.64 -7.79 -14.20
N ASN A 88 -5.67 -8.71 -14.18
CA ASN A 88 -5.77 -10.02 -13.49
C ASN A 88 -5.00 -10.08 -12.17
N ILE A 89 -4.47 -8.95 -11.69
CA ILE A 89 -3.66 -8.87 -10.48
C ILE A 89 -4.41 -9.40 -9.25
N LYS A 90 -3.67 -10.03 -8.33
CA LYS A 90 -4.15 -10.36 -6.99
C LYS A 90 -3.67 -9.30 -6.00
N LEU A 91 -4.55 -8.85 -5.14
CA LEU A 91 -4.28 -7.81 -4.15
C LEU A 91 -4.30 -8.41 -2.74
N ILE A 92 -3.28 -8.14 -1.96
CA ILE A 92 -3.17 -8.58 -0.57
C ILE A 92 -3.25 -7.35 0.32
N ALA A 93 -4.22 -7.34 1.22
CA ALA A 93 -4.40 -6.31 2.24
C ALA A 93 -4.26 -6.92 3.63
N ILE A 94 -3.40 -6.36 4.48
CA ILE A 94 -3.26 -6.78 5.86
C ILE A 94 -3.94 -5.72 6.73
N LEU A 95 -4.94 -6.11 7.48
CA LEU A 95 -5.68 -5.22 8.36
C LEU A 95 -5.22 -5.38 9.81
N ARG A 96 -5.13 -4.29 10.50
CA ARG A 96 -4.81 -4.19 11.92
C ARG A 96 -5.87 -3.34 12.60
N ASP A 97 -6.04 -3.50 13.91
CA ASP A 97 -6.82 -2.54 14.71
C ASP A 97 -6.47 -1.11 14.29
N PRO A 98 -7.45 -0.31 13.83
CA PRO A 98 -7.18 0.99 13.21
C PRO A 98 -6.53 1.99 14.19
N ILE A 99 -6.83 1.89 15.48
CA ILE A 99 -6.24 2.76 16.52
C ILE A 99 -4.76 2.38 16.74
N LYS A 100 -4.48 1.08 16.91
CA LYS A 100 -3.08 0.61 17.06
C LYS A 100 -2.24 0.91 15.82
N ARG A 101 -2.84 0.81 14.63
CA ARG A 101 -2.21 1.18 13.37
C ARG A 101 -1.89 2.68 13.33
N LEU A 102 -2.86 3.53 13.68
CA LEU A 102 -2.75 4.98 13.71
C LEU A 102 -1.61 5.42 14.65
N ILE A 103 -1.61 4.93 15.89
CA ILE A 103 -0.55 5.23 16.87
C ILE A 103 0.82 4.83 16.31
N SER A 104 0.94 3.62 15.75
CA SER A 104 2.20 3.16 15.15
C SER A 104 2.64 4.01 13.95
N HIS A 105 1.70 4.60 13.21
CA HIS A 105 1.99 5.49 12.08
C HIS A 105 2.51 6.84 12.58
N TYR A 106 1.83 7.42 13.56
CA TYR A 106 2.27 8.65 14.22
C TYR A 106 3.68 8.49 14.82
N ASP A 107 3.92 7.43 15.61
CA ASP A 107 5.22 7.15 16.22
C ASP A 107 6.34 7.04 15.19
N MET A 108 6.05 6.44 14.04
CA MET A 108 7.01 6.36 12.93
C MET A 108 7.30 7.77 12.38
N ALA A 109 6.29 8.56 12.07
CA ALA A 109 6.46 9.90 11.53
C ALA A 109 7.22 10.80 12.52
N PHE A 110 6.91 10.72 13.80
CA PHE A 110 7.57 11.46 14.87
C PHE A 110 9.06 11.09 14.98
N ARG A 111 9.38 9.78 14.98
CA ARG A 111 10.78 9.31 15.04
C ARG A 111 11.61 9.69 13.83
N PHE A 112 10.99 9.84 12.65
CA PHE A 112 11.68 10.30 11.44
C PHE A 112 11.71 11.83 11.29
N GLY A 113 11.23 12.58 12.31
CA GLY A 113 11.20 14.04 12.29
C GLY A 113 10.21 14.64 11.27
N LYS A 114 9.27 13.82 10.76
CA LYS A 114 8.23 14.22 9.81
C LYS A 114 6.96 14.74 10.50
N GLU A 115 6.84 14.53 11.79
CA GLU A 115 5.79 15.05 12.67
C GLU A 115 6.43 15.64 13.92
N ASN A 116 5.99 16.83 14.32
CA ASN A 116 6.50 17.52 15.50
C ASN A 116 5.39 17.95 16.48
N ARG A 117 4.13 17.78 16.09
CA ARG A 117 2.96 18.04 16.95
C ARG A 117 2.76 16.89 17.94
N SER A 118 2.07 17.13 19.05
CA SER A 118 1.59 16.06 19.90
C SER A 118 0.57 15.18 19.16
N LEU A 119 0.43 13.92 19.56
CA LEU A 119 -0.56 13.01 18.98
C LEU A 119 -1.98 13.62 18.99
N ASN A 120 -2.40 14.19 20.12
CA ASN A 120 -3.73 14.81 20.23
C ASN A 120 -3.90 15.96 19.23
N SER A 121 -2.92 16.86 19.15
CA SER A 121 -2.97 17.99 18.21
C SER A 121 -3.01 17.53 16.75
N ALA A 122 -2.24 16.50 16.40
CA ALA A 122 -2.24 15.94 15.06
C ALA A 122 -3.58 15.27 14.70
N LEU A 123 -4.21 14.59 15.65
CA LEU A 123 -5.52 13.95 15.46
C LEU A 123 -6.67 14.96 15.39
N GLU A 124 -6.66 15.98 16.25
CA GLU A 124 -7.64 17.06 16.21
C GLU A 124 -7.62 17.80 14.87
N ASP A 125 -6.43 18.10 14.36
CA ASP A 125 -6.29 18.71 13.04
C ASP A 125 -6.86 17.81 11.94
N GLN A 126 -6.57 16.51 11.94
CA GLN A 126 -7.10 15.59 10.94
C GLN A 126 -8.62 15.42 11.03
N LEU A 127 -9.20 15.40 12.23
CA LEU A 127 -10.65 15.33 12.42
C LEU A 127 -11.35 16.59 11.89
N ASN A 128 -10.79 17.75 12.21
CA ASN A 128 -11.34 19.03 11.77
C ASN A 128 -11.20 19.27 10.26
N ASN A 129 -10.22 18.65 9.62
CA ASN A 129 -9.90 18.82 8.20
C ASN A 129 -9.94 17.49 7.42
N ILE A 130 -10.81 16.55 7.81
CA ILE A 130 -10.79 15.17 7.30
C ILE A 130 -10.90 15.09 5.77
N GLU A 131 -11.73 15.93 5.14
CA GLU A 131 -11.88 15.95 3.69
C GLU A 131 -10.61 16.43 2.98
N PHE A 132 -9.88 17.37 3.56
CA PHE A 132 -8.56 17.76 3.06
C PHE A 132 -7.62 16.55 3.05
N TYR A 133 -7.51 15.82 4.17
CA TYR A 133 -6.64 14.65 4.29
C TYR A 133 -7.06 13.49 3.38
N ARG A 134 -8.35 13.32 3.08
CA ARG A 134 -8.85 12.33 2.12
C ARG A 134 -8.43 12.65 0.68
N ASN A 135 -8.33 13.92 0.33
CA ASN A 135 -8.11 14.39 -1.04
C ASN A 135 -6.69 14.87 -1.34
N THR A 136 -5.77 14.90 -0.37
CA THR A 136 -4.36 15.25 -0.61
C THR A 136 -3.66 14.16 -1.43
N SER A 137 -2.80 14.61 -2.36
CA SER A 137 -2.01 13.72 -3.22
C SER A 137 -0.86 13.03 -2.48
N PHE A 138 -0.20 12.11 -3.16
CA PHE A 138 0.94 11.33 -2.64
C PHE A 138 2.14 12.17 -2.23
N ASP A 139 2.30 13.38 -2.75
CA ASP A 139 3.44 14.26 -2.47
C ASP A 139 3.51 14.73 -1.00
N ASP A 140 2.42 14.53 -0.23
CA ASP A 140 2.40 14.75 1.21
C ASP A 140 2.06 13.46 1.97
N PRO A 141 3.05 12.60 2.25
CA PRO A 141 2.83 11.34 2.98
C PRO A 141 2.64 11.55 4.48
N THR A 142 2.83 12.76 4.97
CA THR A 142 2.74 13.05 6.41
C THR A 142 1.29 13.26 6.82
N GLY A 143 0.93 12.71 7.99
CA GLY A 143 -0.29 13.08 8.65
C GLY A 143 -1.57 12.38 8.22
N LYS A 144 -1.55 11.31 7.42
CA LYS A 144 -2.77 10.53 7.09
C LYS A 144 -3.07 9.44 8.13
N TYR A 145 -2.96 9.76 9.42
CA TYR A 145 -3.11 8.77 10.49
C TYR A 145 -4.51 8.19 10.57
N ILE A 146 -5.53 9.02 10.47
CA ILE A 146 -6.94 8.59 10.52
C ILE A 146 -7.36 7.97 9.18
N VAL A 147 -7.18 8.71 8.10
CA VAL A 147 -7.65 8.35 6.74
C VAL A 147 -7.11 7.00 6.26
N ALA A 148 -5.85 6.69 6.59
CA ALA A 148 -5.24 5.40 6.25
C ALA A 148 -5.84 4.20 7.01
N GLY A 149 -6.66 4.44 8.03
CA GLY A 149 -7.41 3.43 8.79
C GLY A 149 -8.90 3.35 8.44
N GLU A 150 -9.39 4.16 7.51
CA GLU A 150 -10.78 4.14 7.05
C GLU A 150 -11.03 2.94 6.09
N TYR A 151 -10.81 1.72 6.59
CA TYR A 151 -10.86 0.50 5.77
C TYR A 151 -12.17 0.36 4.99
N GLY A 152 -13.31 0.69 5.60
CA GLY A 152 -14.60 0.62 4.92
C GLY A 152 -14.64 1.48 3.65
N ARG A 153 -14.20 2.74 3.75
CA ARG A 153 -14.12 3.66 2.61
C ARG A 153 -13.14 3.15 1.53
N ILE A 154 -11.95 2.69 1.95
CA ILE A 154 -10.92 2.18 1.05
C ILE A 154 -11.41 0.94 0.30
N PHE A 155 -12.05 -0.01 1.01
CA PHE A 155 -12.56 -1.24 0.40
C PHE A 155 -13.75 -1.00 -0.52
N LEU A 156 -14.59 -0.01 -0.28
CA LEU A 156 -15.63 0.38 -1.25
C LEU A 156 -15.00 0.77 -2.59
N GLN A 157 -13.99 1.65 -2.56
CA GLN A 157 -13.27 2.05 -3.78
C GLN A 157 -12.50 0.90 -4.43
N LEU A 158 -11.95 -0.02 -3.62
CA LEU A 158 -11.27 -1.20 -4.13
C LEU A 158 -12.25 -2.12 -4.90
N LEU A 159 -13.44 -2.34 -4.35
CA LEU A 159 -14.48 -3.18 -4.93
C LEU A 159 -15.16 -2.56 -6.18
N GLU A 160 -15.04 -1.26 -6.38
CA GLU A 160 -15.44 -0.60 -7.64
C GLU A 160 -14.51 -0.97 -8.81
N ASN A 161 -13.28 -1.38 -8.53
CA ASN A 161 -12.27 -1.66 -9.55
C ASN A 161 -11.93 -3.15 -9.67
N PHE A 162 -12.06 -3.94 -8.61
CA PHE A 162 -11.60 -5.32 -8.56
C PHE A 162 -12.69 -6.27 -8.07
N ASP A 163 -12.74 -7.46 -8.65
CA ASP A 163 -13.59 -8.54 -8.19
C ASP A 163 -13.11 -9.05 -6.81
N LYS A 164 -14.04 -9.53 -5.99
CA LYS A 164 -13.75 -10.08 -4.66
C LYS A 164 -12.70 -11.20 -4.68
N ASN A 165 -12.68 -12.02 -5.73
CA ASN A 165 -11.74 -13.12 -5.92
C ASN A 165 -10.31 -12.64 -6.24
N GLN A 166 -10.10 -11.35 -6.53
CA GLN A 166 -8.79 -10.73 -6.72
C GLN A 166 -8.22 -10.18 -5.40
N ILE A 167 -9.04 -10.06 -4.35
CA ILE A 167 -8.67 -9.41 -3.08
C ILE A 167 -8.52 -10.47 -2.00
N HIS A 168 -7.35 -10.53 -1.38
CA HIS A 168 -7.05 -11.36 -0.23
C HIS A 168 -6.79 -10.52 1.01
N ILE A 169 -7.56 -10.78 2.08
CA ILE A 169 -7.47 -10.03 3.34
C ILE A 169 -6.82 -10.92 4.39
N LEU A 170 -5.77 -10.41 5.02
CA LEU A 170 -5.10 -10.99 6.17
C LEU A 170 -5.33 -10.12 7.39
N LEU A 171 -5.43 -10.71 8.57
CA LEU A 171 -5.43 -9.97 9.82
C LEU A 171 -4.01 -9.96 10.42
N PHE A 172 -3.57 -8.82 10.88
CA PHE A 172 -2.24 -8.66 11.49
C PHE A 172 -2.00 -9.65 12.63
N GLN A 173 -3.01 -9.92 13.44
CA GLN A 173 -2.93 -10.86 14.57
C GLN A 173 -2.71 -12.32 14.15
N ASP A 174 -3.00 -12.66 12.90
CA ASP A 174 -2.81 -14.02 12.36
C ASP A 174 -1.42 -14.20 11.73
N LEU A 175 -0.63 -13.11 11.64
CA LEU A 175 0.72 -13.11 11.10
C LEU A 175 1.83 -13.23 12.16
N ILE A 176 1.48 -13.02 13.46
CA ILE A 176 2.45 -12.95 14.56
C ILE A 176 2.07 -13.92 15.69
#